data_c1c37a17df9a08e01a65a8b7d8cc4597
#
_entry.id   c1c37a17df9a08e01a65a8b7d8cc4597
#
_cell.length_a   1.000
_cell.length_b   1.000
_cell.length_c   1.000
_cell.angle_alpha   90.00
_cell.angle_beta   90.00
_cell.angle_gamma   90.00
#
_symmetry.space_group_name_H-M   'P 1'
#
loop_
_entity.id
_entity.type
_entity.pdbx_description
1 polymer ?
#
loop_
_entity_poly.entity_id
_entity_poly.type
_entity_poly.pdbx_seq_one_letter_code
_entity_poly.pdbx_strand_id
1 'polypeptide(L)'
;MSDGVIQWVYAFVDRPKDGFAKAHDFWAAVTGTRLSAFRGDDGQFVTLLPEGADAFLKAQAVGGPGGAHLDFSVEDVPAKAREARALGATPVFAEEGIEVLRSPGGQLFCVVRWEGEKIRPGPLLAPDGTTSRLDQVCLDVPPSVFEAEKAFWPAFTGWSDRPGSRPEFHLVEPDPRLPVRILLQRLDTEGPAGAHPDFSCSDLDADRVRHERLGAETVWRGPHWIVMRDPAGGTYCLTIRNPETGGLPDAR
;
A
#
# COMPACT_ATOMS: atom_id res chain seq x y z
N MET A 1 -27.22 -3.29 -8.72
CA MET A 1 -26.19 -3.97 -9.50
C MET A 1 -24.87 -3.27 -9.18
N SER A 2 -24.09 -3.85 -8.26
CA SER A 2 -22.84 -3.26 -7.73
C SER A 2 -21.61 -4.04 -8.22
N ASP A 3 -21.68 -4.59 -9.41
CA ASP A 3 -20.77 -5.63 -9.90
C ASP A 3 -19.29 -5.19 -10.06
N GLY A 4 -18.99 -3.90 -9.91
CA GLY A 4 -17.63 -3.35 -10.05
C GLY A 4 -17.11 -2.56 -8.82
N VAL A 5 -17.88 -2.53 -7.73
CA VAL A 5 -17.49 -1.76 -6.55
C VAL A 5 -16.39 -2.49 -5.78
N ILE A 6 -15.31 -1.77 -5.47
CA ILE A 6 -14.24 -2.28 -4.60
C ILE A 6 -14.79 -2.32 -3.16
N GLN A 7 -14.84 -3.52 -2.60
CA GLN A 7 -15.35 -3.79 -1.26
C GLN A 7 -14.27 -3.66 -0.19
N TRP A 8 -13.02 -4.03 -0.55
CA TRP A 8 -11.85 -3.97 0.32
C TRP A 8 -10.57 -3.76 -0.47
N VAL A 9 -9.50 -3.37 0.20
CA VAL A 9 -8.16 -3.21 -0.39
C VAL A 9 -7.13 -3.81 0.52
N TYR A 10 -6.28 -4.66 -0.04
CA TYR A 10 -5.07 -5.11 0.65
C TYR A 10 -3.85 -4.38 0.10
N ALA A 11 -2.97 -3.95 1.00
CA ALA A 11 -1.62 -3.57 0.65
C ALA A 11 -0.69 -4.76 0.86
N PHE A 12 0.14 -5.05 -0.12
CA PHE A 12 1.21 -6.04 -0.01
C PHE A 12 2.56 -5.38 0.19
N VAL A 13 3.34 -5.98 1.06
CA VAL A 13 4.76 -5.69 1.22
C VAL A 13 5.53 -6.81 0.55
N ASP A 14 6.11 -6.54 -0.61
CA ASP A 14 6.88 -7.49 -1.39
C ASP A 14 8.35 -7.40 -1.01
N ARG A 15 8.96 -8.50 -0.58
CA ARG A 15 10.36 -8.52 -0.17
C ARG A 15 11.11 -9.72 -0.74
N PRO A 16 12.41 -9.58 -1.01
CA PRO A 16 13.24 -10.69 -1.48
C PRO A 16 13.14 -11.90 -0.54
N LYS A 17 13.14 -13.12 -1.14
CA LYS A 17 13.05 -14.38 -0.37
C LYS A 17 14.06 -14.43 0.78
N ASP A 18 15.31 -14.02 0.54
CA ASP A 18 16.40 -14.09 1.53
C ASP A 18 16.19 -13.15 2.73
N GLY A 19 15.41 -12.08 2.56
CA GLY A 19 15.10 -11.12 3.63
C GLY A 19 13.71 -11.28 4.24
N PHE A 20 12.89 -12.19 3.73
CA PHE A 20 11.46 -12.25 4.02
C PHE A 20 11.13 -12.47 5.50
N ALA A 21 11.90 -13.32 6.21
CA ALA A 21 11.70 -13.54 7.65
C ALA A 21 11.88 -12.26 8.46
N LYS A 22 12.93 -11.49 8.19
CA LYS A 22 13.17 -10.20 8.87
C LYS A 22 12.09 -9.18 8.53
N ALA A 23 11.59 -9.22 7.28
CA ALA A 23 10.55 -8.30 6.83
C ALA A 23 9.23 -8.55 7.56
N HIS A 24 8.68 -9.76 7.51
CA HIS A 24 7.37 -10.01 8.10
C HIS A 24 7.35 -9.80 9.62
N ASP A 25 8.45 -10.11 10.33
CA ASP A 25 8.57 -9.84 11.76
C ASP A 25 8.60 -8.34 12.06
N PHE A 26 9.37 -7.57 11.27
CA PHE A 26 9.40 -6.12 11.35
C PHE A 26 8.01 -5.50 11.09
N TRP A 27 7.38 -5.89 9.99
CA TRP A 27 6.06 -5.34 9.61
C TRP A 27 4.98 -5.69 10.62
N ALA A 28 4.99 -6.90 11.19
CA ALA A 28 4.09 -7.27 12.29
C ALA A 28 4.30 -6.39 13.53
N ALA A 29 5.56 -6.13 13.90
CA ALA A 29 5.89 -5.32 15.06
C ALA A 29 5.49 -3.84 14.89
N VAL A 30 5.79 -3.21 13.73
CA VAL A 30 5.48 -1.79 13.49
C VAL A 30 4.00 -1.51 13.26
N THR A 31 3.22 -2.54 12.93
CA THR A 31 1.76 -2.41 12.75
C THR A 31 0.95 -2.98 13.92
N GLY A 32 1.60 -3.58 14.92
CA GLY A 32 0.94 -4.18 16.08
C GLY A 32 0.05 -5.38 15.71
N THR A 33 0.45 -6.13 14.68
CA THR A 33 -0.33 -7.27 14.16
C THR A 33 0.33 -8.60 14.51
N ARG A 34 -0.42 -9.70 14.33
CA ARG A 34 0.09 -11.07 14.41
C ARG A 34 0.21 -11.65 12.99
N LEU A 35 1.14 -12.56 12.80
CA LEU A 35 1.24 -13.29 11.54
C LEU A 35 0.19 -14.41 11.48
N SER A 36 -0.44 -14.57 10.33
CA SER A 36 -1.22 -15.78 10.01
C SER A 36 -0.31 -16.99 9.80
N ALA A 37 -0.88 -18.17 9.55
CA ALA A 37 -0.14 -19.26 8.94
C ALA A 37 0.39 -18.83 7.55
N PHE A 38 1.60 -19.29 7.22
CA PHE A 38 2.18 -19.08 5.89
C PHE A 38 1.43 -19.90 4.84
N ARG A 39 1.28 -19.35 3.64
CA ARG A 39 0.57 -19.93 2.51
C ARG A 39 1.43 -19.91 1.25
N GLY A 40 0.97 -20.65 0.23
CA GLY A 40 1.69 -20.89 -1.02
C GLY A 40 2.66 -22.07 -0.88
N ASP A 41 3.14 -22.61 -2.01
CA ASP A 41 3.94 -23.84 -2.06
C ASP A 41 5.28 -23.71 -1.30
N ASP A 42 5.85 -22.50 -1.31
CA ASP A 42 7.12 -22.15 -0.62
C ASP A 42 6.86 -21.36 0.69
N GLY A 43 5.63 -21.25 1.17
CA GLY A 43 5.29 -20.39 2.32
C GLY A 43 5.51 -18.89 2.03
N GLN A 44 5.38 -18.48 0.79
CA GLN A 44 5.72 -17.13 0.34
C GLN A 44 4.70 -16.05 0.72
N PHE A 45 3.55 -16.40 1.25
CA PHE A 45 2.50 -15.45 1.64
C PHE A 45 2.19 -15.51 3.12
N VAL A 46 2.04 -14.35 3.74
CA VAL A 46 1.55 -14.22 5.12
C VAL A 46 0.65 -13.00 5.24
N THR A 47 -0.41 -13.12 6.06
CA THR A 47 -1.31 -12.02 6.38
C THR A 47 -0.96 -11.47 7.76
N LEU A 48 -0.92 -10.15 7.88
CA LEU A 48 -0.74 -9.45 9.13
C LEU A 48 -2.12 -9.19 9.75
N LEU A 49 -2.42 -9.87 10.85
CA LEU A 49 -3.73 -9.94 11.48
C LEU A 49 -3.85 -8.89 12.59
N PRO A 50 -4.64 -7.81 12.41
CA PRO A 50 -4.92 -6.86 13.48
C PRO A 50 -5.83 -7.49 14.53
N GLU A 51 -5.86 -6.94 15.73
CA GLU A 51 -6.82 -7.31 16.75
C GLU A 51 -8.14 -6.56 16.56
N GLY A 52 -9.28 -7.30 16.59
CA GLY A 52 -10.62 -6.71 16.55
C GLY A 52 -11.04 -6.03 15.24
N ALA A 53 -10.27 -6.23 14.16
CA ALA A 53 -10.55 -5.66 12.84
C ALA A 53 -10.15 -6.63 11.73
N ASP A 54 -10.52 -6.31 10.49
CA ASP A 54 -10.18 -7.13 9.33
C ASP A 54 -8.78 -6.81 8.82
N ALA A 55 -8.08 -7.84 8.34
CA ALA A 55 -6.75 -7.69 7.78
C ALA A 55 -6.79 -6.89 6.47
N PHE A 56 -5.80 -6.03 6.29
CA PHE A 56 -5.59 -5.29 5.05
C PHE A 56 -4.12 -5.27 4.60
N LEU A 57 -3.23 -5.79 5.43
CA LEU A 57 -1.80 -5.85 5.14
C LEU A 57 -1.36 -7.31 4.99
N LYS A 58 -0.68 -7.58 3.92
CA LYS A 58 -0.09 -8.89 3.60
C LYS A 58 1.37 -8.72 3.25
N ALA A 59 2.16 -9.76 3.41
CA ALA A 59 3.55 -9.78 2.94
C ALA A 59 3.78 -10.96 2.02
N GLN A 60 4.61 -10.74 1.00
CA GLN A 60 4.96 -11.74 -0.01
C GLN A 60 6.47 -11.81 -0.21
N ALA A 61 7.00 -13.04 -0.24
CA ALA A 61 8.36 -13.30 -0.68
C ALA A 61 8.41 -13.33 -2.22
N VAL A 62 9.28 -12.50 -2.82
CA VAL A 62 9.41 -12.39 -4.28
C VAL A 62 10.83 -12.69 -4.75
N GLY A 63 10.98 -12.98 -6.04
CA GLY A 63 12.29 -13.25 -6.67
C GLY A 63 13.09 -12.01 -7.05
N GLY A 64 12.50 -10.81 -6.91
CA GLY A 64 13.11 -9.53 -7.30
C GLY A 64 13.38 -8.62 -6.09
N PRO A 65 13.65 -7.32 -6.32
CA PRO A 65 13.96 -6.37 -5.25
C PRO A 65 12.77 -6.08 -4.32
N GLY A 66 11.56 -6.48 -4.73
CA GLY A 66 10.35 -6.19 -3.99
C GLY A 66 9.79 -4.79 -4.24
N GLY A 67 8.99 -4.31 -3.29
CA GLY A 67 8.24 -3.07 -3.35
C GLY A 67 6.94 -3.18 -2.58
N ALA A 68 5.86 -2.73 -3.21
CA ALA A 68 4.50 -2.91 -2.74
C ALA A 68 3.55 -3.09 -3.93
N HIS A 69 2.41 -3.73 -3.70
CA HIS A 69 1.29 -3.73 -4.64
C HIS A 69 -0.05 -3.72 -3.90
N LEU A 70 -1.12 -3.51 -4.64
CA LEU A 70 -2.48 -3.46 -4.10
C LEU A 70 -3.32 -4.60 -4.69
N ASP A 71 -4.08 -5.27 -3.82
CA ASP A 71 -5.15 -6.15 -4.22
C ASP A 71 -6.50 -5.45 -3.98
N PHE A 72 -7.32 -5.37 -5.02
CA PHE A 72 -8.65 -4.79 -4.96
C PHE A 72 -9.70 -5.91 -4.89
N SER A 73 -10.38 -6.00 -3.74
CA SER A 73 -11.36 -7.05 -3.48
C SER A 73 -12.73 -6.65 -4.01
N VAL A 74 -13.32 -7.49 -4.85
CA VAL A 74 -14.59 -7.28 -5.54
C VAL A 74 -15.44 -8.57 -5.55
N GLU A 75 -16.74 -8.43 -5.81
CA GLU A 75 -17.63 -9.59 -5.95
C GLU A 75 -17.42 -10.33 -7.28
N ASP A 76 -17.26 -9.60 -8.38
CA ASP A 76 -17.05 -10.15 -9.75
C ASP A 76 -15.65 -9.80 -10.27
N VAL A 77 -14.68 -10.68 -9.99
CA VAL A 77 -13.28 -10.52 -10.43
C VAL A 77 -13.16 -10.43 -11.96
N PRO A 78 -13.77 -11.33 -12.76
CA PRO A 78 -13.69 -11.22 -14.22
C PRO A 78 -14.28 -9.93 -14.79
N ALA A 79 -15.37 -9.42 -14.22
CA ALA A 79 -15.97 -8.16 -14.69
C ALA A 79 -15.05 -6.98 -14.40
N LYS A 80 -14.51 -6.88 -13.18
CA LYS A 80 -13.60 -5.79 -12.78
C LYS A 80 -12.29 -5.82 -13.56
N ALA A 81 -11.74 -6.99 -13.80
CA ALA A 81 -10.54 -7.13 -14.61
C ALA A 81 -10.78 -6.78 -16.11
N ARG A 82 -11.97 -7.06 -16.67
CA ARG A 82 -12.35 -6.55 -17.99
C ARG A 82 -12.42 -5.03 -18.05
N GLU A 83 -12.97 -4.41 -17.00
CA GLU A 83 -12.99 -2.94 -16.85
C GLU A 83 -11.57 -2.38 -16.81
N ALA A 84 -10.68 -2.94 -15.98
CA ALA A 84 -9.28 -2.52 -15.93
C ALA A 84 -8.58 -2.60 -17.30
N ARG A 85 -8.79 -3.69 -18.03
CA ARG A 85 -8.25 -3.86 -19.40
C ARG A 85 -8.82 -2.83 -20.38
N ALA A 86 -10.10 -2.53 -20.29
CA ALA A 86 -10.72 -1.49 -21.12
C ALA A 86 -10.15 -0.08 -20.86
N LEU A 87 -9.62 0.15 -19.64
CA LEU A 87 -8.91 1.37 -19.22
C LEU A 87 -7.41 1.34 -19.55
N GLY A 88 -6.91 0.28 -20.18
CA GLY A 88 -5.52 0.19 -20.62
C GLY A 88 -4.61 -0.70 -19.78
N ALA A 89 -5.13 -1.39 -18.76
CA ALA A 89 -4.33 -2.37 -18.02
C ALA A 89 -4.03 -3.61 -18.88
N THR A 90 -2.87 -4.24 -18.65
CA THR A 90 -2.44 -5.45 -19.34
C THR A 90 -2.47 -6.66 -18.41
N PRO A 91 -2.98 -7.83 -18.85
CA PRO A 91 -3.03 -9.02 -18.02
C PRO A 91 -1.62 -9.64 -17.87
N VAL A 92 -1.35 -10.16 -16.66
CA VAL A 92 -0.10 -10.87 -16.32
C VAL A 92 -0.40 -12.33 -16.00
N PHE A 93 -1.42 -12.58 -15.16
CA PHE A 93 -1.79 -13.91 -14.71
C PHE A 93 -3.27 -13.92 -14.31
N ALA A 94 -3.95 -15.05 -14.46
CA ALA A 94 -5.32 -15.23 -14.02
C ALA A 94 -5.56 -16.68 -13.57
N GLU A 95 -6.26 -16.81 -12.45
CA GLU A 95 -6.85 -18.06 -11.98
C GLU A 95 -8.17 -17.77 -11.27
N GLU A 96 -8.85 -18.84 -10.79
CA GLU A 96 -10.14 -18.64 -10.12
C GLU A 96 -10.00 -17.74 -8.87
N GLY A 97 -10.70 -16.62 -8.86
CA GLY A 97 -10.73 -15.67 -7.75
C GLY A 97 -9.63 -14.62 -7.74
N ILE A 98 -8.72 -14.61 -8.72
CA ILE A 98 -7.66 -13.61 -8.83
C ILE A 98 -7.28 -13.32 -10.28
N GLU A 99 -7.12 -12.05 -10.63
CA GLU A 99 -6.41 -11.62 -11.84
C GLU A 99 -5.30 -10.62 -11.47
N VAL A 100 -4.09 -10.89 -11.93
CA VAL A 100 -2.91 -10.01 -11.79
C VAL A 100 -2.78 -9.19 -13.06
N LEU A 101 -2.67 -7.89 -12.91
CA LEU A 101 -2.66 -6.91 -13.99
C LEU A 101 -1.49 -5.93 -13.82
N ARG A 102 -1.15 -5.25 -14.90
CA ARG A 102 -0.31 -4.04 -14.88
C ARG A 102 -1.11 -2.84 -15.32
N SER A 103 -0.99 -1.74 -14.60
CA SER A 103 -1.52 -0.44 -15.01
C SER A 103 -0.83 0.05 -16.31
N PRO A 104 -1.33 1.10 -16.96
CA PRO A 104 -0.69 1.69 -18.14
C PRO A 104 0.77 2.10 -17.92
N GLY A 105 1.15 2.50 -16.71
CA GLY A 105 2.52 2.83 -16.32
C GLY A 105 3.35 1.66 -15.84
N GLY A 106 2.78 0.45 -15.79
CA GLY A 106 3.52 -0.78 -15.47
C GLY A 106 3.43 -1.23 -14.01
N GLN A 107 2.69 -0.53 -13.13
CA GLN A 107 2.51 -0.94 -11.75
C GLN A 107 1.68 -2.23 -11.66
N LEU A 108 2.18 -3.23 -10.93
CA LEU A 108 1.44 -4.46 -10.63
C LEU A 108 0.32 -4.18 -9.63
N PHE A 109 -0.83 -4.80 -9.87
CA PHE A 109 -1.95 -4.86 -8.93
C PHE A 109 -2.78 -6.11 -9.21
N CYS A 110 -3.59 -6.51 -8.23
CA CYS A 110 -4.49 -7.65 -8.38
C CYS A 110 -5.96 -7.22 -8.22
N VAL A 111 -6.82 -7.92 -8.91
CA VAL A 111 -8.26 -7.96 -8.63
C VAL A 111 -8.55 -9.31 -8.00
N VAL A 112 -9.09 -9.32 -6.79
CA VAL A 112 -9.31 -10.53 -6.00
C VAL A 112 -10.75 -10.64 -5.53
N ARG A 113 -11.19 -11.87 -5.21
CA ARG A 113 -12.52 -12.10 -4.64
C ARG A 113 -12.60 -11.48 -3.25
N TRP A 114 -13.68 -10.76 -2.99
CA TRP A 114 -14.00 -10.25 -1.65
C TRP A 114 -14.45 -11.39 -0.73
N GLU A 115 -13.91 -11.44 0.46
CA GLU A 115 -14.18 -12.50 1.46
C GLU A 115 -15.01 -12.01 2.66
N GLY A 116 -15.52 -10.77 2.60
CA GLY A 116 -16.45 -10.26 3.61
C GLY A 116 -15.87 -9.24 4.58
N GLU A 117 -14.68 -8.70 4.33
CA GLU A 117 -14.03 -7.68 5.16
C GLU A 117 -14.87 -6.40 5.23
N LYS A 118 -14.94 -5.81 6.44
CA LYS A 118 -15.80 -4.64 6.73
C LYS A 118 -15.22 -3.71 7.77
N ILE A 119 -14.37 -4.21 8.67
CA ILE A 119 -13.91 -3.48 9.84
C ILE A 119 -12.49 -2.99 9.60
N ARG A 120 -12.36 -1.71 9.25
CA ARG A 120 -11.08 -1.04 9.08
C ARG A 120 -10.31 -0.98 10.40
N PRO A 121 -9.02 -1.36 10.45
CA PRO A 121 -8.20 -1.16 11.64
C PRO A 121 -8.00 0.32 11.97
N GLY A 122 -8.06 0.63 13.27
CA GLY A 122 -7.65 1.92 13.78
C GLY A 122 -6.13 2.10 13.80
N PRO A 123 -5.65 3.30 14.18
CA PRO A 123 -4.22 3.51 14.40
C PRO A 123 -3.67 2.64 15.52
N LEU A 124 -2.43 2.21 15.37
CA LEU A 124 -1.67 1.61 16.47
C LEU A 124 -1.35 2.70 17.52
N LEU A 125 -1.71 2.44 18.76
CA LEU A 125 -1.28 3.23 19.91
C LEU A 125 0.00 2.63 20.48
N ALA A 126 1.10 3.38 20.39
CA ALA A 126 2.38 2.97 20.97
C ALA A 126 2.44 3.23 22.49
N PRO A 127 3.35 2.56 23.25
CA PRO A 127 3.47 2.72 24.70
C PRO A 127 3.78 4.15 25.17
N ASP A 128 4.37 4.99 24.31
CA ASP A 128 4.67 6.40 24.56
C ASP A 128 3.48 7.34 24.30
N GLY A 129 2.34 6.78 23.90
CA GLY A 129 1.12 7.53 23.59
C GLY A 129 1.03 8.06 22.16
N THR A 130 2.07 7.86 21.33
CA THR A 130 2.02 8.21 19.92
C THR A 130 1.16 7.23 19.13
N THR A 131 0.59 7.69 18.02
CA THR A 131 -0.22 6.85 17.14
C THR A 131 0.33 6.85 15.72
N SER A 132 0.23 5.70 15.06
CA SER A 132 0.60 5.58 13.65
C SER A 132 -0.29 4.57 12.93
N ARG A 133 -0.41 4.69 11.59
CA ARG A 133 -1.14 3.76 10.75
C ARG A 133 -0.55 3.71 9.36
N LEU A 134 -0.34 2.52 8.83
CA LEU A 134 -0.15 2.33 7.39
C LEU A 134 -1.51 2.55 6.72
N ASP A 135 -1.65 3.61 5.95
CA ASP A 135 -2.93 4.01 5.35
C ASP A 135 -2.81 4.47 3.89
N GLN A 136 -1.61 4.35 3.33
CA GLN A 136 -1.33 4.76 1.96
C GLN A 136 -0.31 3.84 1.30
N VAL A 137 -0.49 3.59 0.01
CA VAL A 137 0.57 3.10 -0.87
C VAL A 137 0.89 4.18 -1.88
N CYS A 138 2.16 4.59 -1.92
CA CYS A 138 2.70 5.52 -2.88
C CYS A 138 3.16 4.74 -4.11
N LEU A 139 2.66 5.12 -5.29
CA LEU A 139 3.08 4.60 -6.58
C LEU A 139 4.08 5.57 -7.19
N ASP A 140 5.31 5.09 -7.39
CA ASP A 140 6.40 5.82 -8.00
C ASP A 140 6.28 5.73 -9.52
N VAL A 141 5.86 6.82 -10.16
CA VAL A 141 5.43 6.84 -11.56
C VAL A 141 6.43 7.60 -12.41
N PRO A 142 7.01 6.95 -13.47
CA PRO A 142 7.87 7.65 -14.43
C PRO A 142 7.15 8.84 -15.09
N PRO A 143 7.87 9.93 -15.38
CA PRO A 143 7.28 11.15 -15.93
C PRO A 143 6.47 10.93 -17.21
N SER A 144 6.94 10.08 -18.12
CA SER A 144 6.31 9.81 -19.41
C SER A 144 4.93 9.16 -19.33
N VAL A 145 4.62 8.46 -18.22
CA VAL A 145 3.34 7.74 -18.03
C VAL A 145 2.49 8.33 -16.90
N PHE A 146 2.91 9.41 -16.27
CA PHE A 146 2.23 9.97 -15.10
C PHE A 146 0.79 10.39 -15.38
N GLU A 147 0.52 11.04 -16.53
CA GLU A 147 -0.83 11.46 -16.89
C GLU A 147 -1.74 10.25 -17.22
N ALA A 148 -1.18 9.18 -17.76
CA ALA A 148 -1.93 7.93 -17.99
C ALA A 148 -2.33 7.27 -16.65
N GLU A 149 -1.43 7.24 -15.67
CA GLU A 149 -1.72 6.72 -14.32
C GLU A 149 -2.76 7.58 -13.58
N LYS A 150 -2.66 8.90 -13.68
CA LYS A 150 -3.66 9.82 -13.12
C LYS A 150 -5.06 9.61 -13.71
N ALA A 151 -5.15 9.27 -14.97
CA ALA A 151 -6.44 8.95 -15.60
C ALA A 151 -6.93 7.55 -15.22
N PHE A 152 -6.02 6.58 -15.13
CA PHE A 152 -6.34 5.17 -14.90
C PHE A 152 -6.89 4.90 -13.50
N TRP A 153 -6.16 5.31 -12.46
CA TRP A 153 -6.51 4.90 -11.09
C TRP A 153 -7.87 5.39 -10.61
N PRO A 154 -8.26 6.66 -10.80
CA PRO A 154 -9.61 7.11 -10.44
C PRO A 154 -10.69 6.41 -11.26
N ALA A 155 -10.47 6.22 -12.57
CA ALA A 155 -11.44 5.55 -13.44
C ALA A 155 -11.63 4.08 -13.05
N PHE A 156 -10.55 3.35 -12.75
CA PHE A 156 -10.59 1.96 -12.32
C PHE A 156 -11.22 1.79 -10.93
N THR A 157 -10.84 2.62 -9.97
CA THR A 157 -11.31 2.47 -8.60
C THR A 157 -12.69 3.07 -8.36
N GLY A 158 -13.08 4.05 -9.14
CA GLY A 158 -14.27 4.88 -8.89
C GLY A 158 -14.10 5.81 -7.68
N TRP A 159 -12.87 5.99 -7.21
CA TRP A 159 -12.56 6.85 -6.07
C TRP A 159 -12.40 8.31 -6.47
N SER A 160 -12.57 9.22 -5.52
CA SER A 160 -12.29 10.64 -5.73
C SER A 160 -10.78 10.86 -5.89
N ASP A 161 -10.42 11.87 -6.69
CA ASP A 161 -9.02 12.23 -6.87
C ASP A 161 -8.82 13.74 -6.77
N ARG A 162 -7.60 14.14 -6.42
CA ARG A 162 -7.21 15.55 -6.33
C ARG A 162 -5.68 15.73 -6.38
N PRO A 163 -5.21 16.93 -6.76
CA PRO A 163 -3.79 17.28 -6.60
C PRO A 163 -3.34 17.12 -5.14
N GLY A 164 -2.11 16.66 -4.97
CA GLY A 164 -1.45 16.61 -3.67
C GLY A 164 -0.94 17.99 -3.21
N SER A 165 -0.22 18.01 -2.09
CA SER A 165 0.38 19.23 -1.54
C SER A 165 1.55 19.77 -2.35
N ARG A 166 2.03 19.02 -3.33
CA ARG A 166 3.13 19.35 -4.24
C ARG A 166 2.78 18.93 -5.65
N PRO A 167 3.35 19.53 -6.70
CA PRO A 167 3.00 19.26 -8.09
C PRO A 167 3.33 17.83 -8.55
N GLU A 168 4.26 17.16 -7.89
CA GLU A 168 4.59 15.76 -8.16
C GLU A 168 3.59 14.76 -7.59
N PHE A 169 2.69 15.18 -6.71
CA PHE A 169 1.74 14.32 -6.02
C PHE A 169 0.31 14.45 -6.55
N HIS A 170 -0.35 13.30 -6.68
CA HIS A 170 -1.78 13.20 -6.97
C HIS A 170 -2.42 12.11 -6.10
N LEU A 171 -3.46 12.45 -5.36
CA LEU A 171 -4.14 11.52 -4.47
C LEU A 171 -5.34 10.88 -5.15
N VAL A 172 -5.56 9.59 -4.87
CA VAL A 172 -6.77 8.85 -5.20
C VAL A 172 -7.32 8.29 -3.89
N GLU A 173 -8.45 8.85 -3.44
CA GLU A 173 -8.96 8.69 -2.09
C GLU A 173 -10.21 7.81 -2.08
N PRO A 174 -10.18 6.65 -1.37
CA PRO A 174 -11.32 5.75 -1.26
C PRO A 174 -12.41 6.29 -0.31
N ASP A 175 -13.53 5.56 -0.28
CA ASP A 175 -14.46 5.66 0.84
C ASP A 175 -13.69 5.49 2.17
N PRO A 176 -13.96 6.31 3.20
CA PRO A 176 -13.26 6.23 4.51
C PRO A 176 -13.34 4.89 5.22
N ARG A 177 -14.24 3.99 4.81
CA ARG A 177 -14.30 2.61 5.31
C ARG A 177 -13.14 1.74 4.82
N LEU A 178 -12.54 2.07 3.69
CA LEU A 178 -11.42 1.33 3.14
C LEU A 178 -10.10 1.71 3.83
N PRO A 179 -9.20 0.74 4.04
CA PRO A 179 -8.03 0.96 4.88
C PRO A 179 -6.90 1.74 4.20
N VAL A 180 -6.79 1.68 2.86
CA VAL A 180 -5.63 2.17 2.13
C VAL A 180 -6.07 3.05 0.97
N ARG A 181 -5.40 4.19 0.81
CA ARG A 181 -5.50 5.10 -0.34
C ARG A 181 -4.27 5.01 -1.23
N ILE A 182 -4.36 5.58 -2.42
CA ILE A 182 -3.24 5.66 -3.37
C ILE A 182 -2.70 7.09 -3.40
N LEU A 183 -1.38 7.21 -3.37
CA LEU A 183 -0.67 8.43 -3.77
C LEU A 183 0.11 8.14 -5.05
N LEU A 184 -0.09 8.91 -6.09
CA LEU A 184 0.77 8.90 -7.27
C LEU A 184 1.88 9.92 -7.06
N GLN A 185 3.12 9.48 -7.14
CA GLN A 185 4.31 10.33 -7.11
C GLN A 185 4.98 10.33 -8.47
N ARG A 186 4.98 11.47 -9.15
CA ARG A 186 5.76 11.63 -10.38
C ARG A 186 7.24 11.70 -10.06
N LEU A 187 7.99 10.76 -10.61
CA LEU A 187 9.45 10.74 -10.49
C LEU A 187 10.09 11.87 -11.33
N ASP A 188 11.32 12.23 -10.99
CA ASP A 188 12.10 13.22 -11.75
C ASP A 188 12.74 12.63 -13.01
N THR A 189 12.92 11.31 -13.03
CA THR A 189 13.62 10.57 -14.09
C THR A 189 12.80 9.38 -14.57
N GLU A 190 13.04 8.98 -15.83
CA GLU A 190 12.48 7.75 -16.37
C GLU A 190 13.09 6.51 -15.70
N GLY A 191 12.29 5.46 -15.60
CA GLY A 191 12.68 4.20 -14.97
C GLY A 191 11.49 3.25 -14.85
N PRO A 192 11.65 2.11 -14.19
CA PRO A 192 10.53 1.23 -13.89
C PRO A 192 9.60 1.89 -12.86
N ALA A 193 8.29 1.62 -13.01
CA ALA A 193 7.33 1.94 -11.95
C ALA A 193 7.66 1.15 -10.67
N GLY A 194 7.42 1.77 -9.53
CA GLY A 194 7.59 1.16 -8.22
C GLY A 194 6.45 1.54 -7.29
N ALA A 195 6.47 0.94 -6.10
CA ALA A 195 5.55 1.33 -5.04
C ALA A 195 6.15 1.08 -3.67
N HIS A 196 5.73 1.89 -2.71
CA HIS A 196 6.13 1.74 -1.31
C HIS A 196 4.99 2.11 -0.35
N PRO A 197 4.92 1.48 0.83
CA PRO A 197 3.93 1.84 1.85
C PRO A 197 4.30 3.14 2.55
N ASP A 198 3.26 3.88 2.97
CA ASP A 198 3.42 5.09 3.80
C ASP A 198 2.61 4.96 5.08
N PHE A 199 3.22 5.37 6.19
CA PHE A 199 2.56 5.57 7.47
C PHE A 199 2.13 7.02 7.65
N SER A 200 0.97 7.21 8.24
CA SER A 200 0.59 8.44 8.92
C SER A 200 1.03 8.35 10.39
N CYS A 201 1.67 9.39 10.92
CA CYS A 201 2.30 9.40 12.23
C CYS A 201 1.92 10.65 13.01
N SER A 202 1.51 10.50 14.26
CA SER A 202 1.27 11.65 15.15
C SER A 202 2.58 12.32 15.60
N ASP A 203 3.68 11.55 15.63
CA ASP A 203 5.04 12.04 15.90
C ASP A 203 6.06 11.26 15.04
N LEU A 204 6.64 11.96 14.05
CA LEU A 204 7.61 11.36 13.13
C LEU A 204 8.89 10.85 13.82
N ASP A 205 9.38 11.60 14.81
CA ASP A 205 10.63 11.24 15.48
C ASP A 205 10.45 10.07 16.40
N ALA A 206 9.36 10.00 17.14
CA ALA A 206 9.02 8.86 17.98
C ALA A 206 8.85 7.59 17.15
N ASP A 207 8.12 7.65 16.04
CA ASP A 207 7.93 6.52 15.13
C ASP A 207 9.24 6.10 14.47
N ARG A 208 10.05 7.05 13.98
CA ARG A 208 11.39 6.77 13.44
C ARG A 208 12.25 6.00 14.45
N VAL A 209 12.35 6.49 15.69
CA VAL A 209 13.15 5.85 16.74
C VAL A 209 12.63 4.45 17.07
N ARG A 210 11.30 4.27 17.09
CA ARG A 210 10.66 2.97 17.31
C ARG A 210 11.00 2.00 16.17
N HIS A 211 10.90 2.43 14.92
CA HIS A 211 11.21 1.60 13.75
C HIS A 211 12.72 1.27 13.66
N GLU A 212 13.60 2.22 14.00
CA GLU A 212 15.05 1.96 14.06
C GLU A 212 15.43 0.91 15.13
N ARG A 213 14.76 0.92 16.28
CA ARG A 213 14.95 -0.13 17.32
C ARG A 213 14.54 -1.53 16.84
N LEU A 214 13.67 -1.60 15.83
CA LEU A 214 13.24 -2.84 15.21
C LEU A 214 14.08 -3.20 13.97
N GLY A 215 15.15 -2.43 13.70
CA GLY A 215 16.12 -2.72 12.65
C GLY A 215 15.91 -1.97 11.32
N ALA A 216 15.03 -1.00 11.28
CA ALA A 216 14.91 -0.11 10.12
C ALA A 216 16.04 0.93 10.10
N GLU A 217 16.30 1.50 8.94
CA GLU A 217 17.30 2.56 8.74
C GLU A 217 16.65 3.81 8.18
N THR A 218 17.03 4.99 8.66
CA THR A 218 16.68 6.26 8.05
C THR A 218 17.53 6.47 6.80
N VAL A 219 16.89 6.63 5.64
CA VAL A 219 17.56 6.89 4.35
C VAL A 219 17.64 8.39 4.06
N TRP A 220 16.52 9.09 4.30
CA TRP A 220 16.43 10.53 4.07
C TRP A 220 15.36 11.16 4.95
N ARG A 221 15.55 12.42 5.32
CA ARG A 221 14.59 13.18 6.13
C ARG A 221 14.25 14.51 5.49
N GLY A 222 12.96 14.72 5.25
CA GLY A 222 12.38 16.01 4.88
C GLY A 222 11.56 16.61 6.01
N PRO A 223 10.95 17.78 5.75
CA PRO A 223 10.12 18.48 6.76
C PRO A 223 8.79 17.77 7.05
N HIS A 224 8.29 16.97 6.11
CA HIS A 224 6.94 16.37 6.18
C HIS A 224 6.93 14.86 6.12
N TRP A 225 8.05 14.21 5.77
CA TRP A 225 8.20 12.76 5.76
C TRP A 225 9.65 12.34 5.93
N ILE A 226 9.81 11.10 6.35
CA ILE A 226 11.11 10.42 6.48
C ILE A 226 11.04 9.18 5.59
N VAL A 227 12.02 9.03 4.70
CA VAL A 227 12.22 7.80 3.93
C VAL A 227 13.01 6.82 4.78
N MET A 228 12.44 5.65 4.97
CA MET A 228 12.98 4.56 5.77
C MET A 228 13.31 3.36 4.87
N ARG A 229 14.18 2.49 5.36
CA ARG A 229 14.44 1.17 4.79
C ARG A 229 14.18 0.12 5.86
N ASP A 230 13.37 -0.88 5.54
CA ASP A 230 13.12 -1.99 6.46
C ASP A 230 14.31 -2.98 6.50
N PRO A 231 14.34 -3.94 7.45
CA PRO A 231 15.46 -4.89 7.60
C PRO A 231 15.70 -5.82 6.41
N ALA A 232 14.79 -5.88 5.44
CA ALA A 232 14.95 -6.61 4.19
C ALA A 232 15.36 -5.72 3.01
N GLY A 233 15.59 -4.41 3.27
CA GLY A 233 16.07 -3.45 2.27
C GLY A 233 14.96 -2.72 1.51
N GLY A 234 13.69 -2.96 1.83
CA GLY A 234 12.56 -2.32 1.17
C GLY A 234 12.29 -0.91 1.68
N THR A 235 11.98 0.01 0.77
CA THR A 235 11.64 1.40 1.09
C THR A 235 10.22 1.54 1.63
N TYR A 236 10.01 2.46 2.57
CA TYR A 236 8.72 2.94 3.04
C TYR A 236 8.87 4.34 3.62
N CYS A 237 7.76 5.06 3.85
CA CYS A 237 7.83 6.40 4.44
C CYS A 237 7.03 6.50 5.74
N LEU A 238 7.54 7.35 6.65
CA LEU A 238 6.78 7.90 7.76
C LEU A 238 6.38 9.33 7.37
N THR A 239 5.13 9.72 7.55
CA THR A 239 4.61 11.04 7.16
C THR A 239 3.87 11.72 8.28
N ILE A 240 3.84 13.08 8.29
CA ILE A 240 3.15 13.89 9.31
C ILE A 240 1.62 13.83 9.22
N ARG A 241 1.05 13.00 8.36
CA ARG A 241 -0.41 12.89 8.23
C ARG A 241 -1.03 12.41 9.53
N ASN A 242 -2.25 12.86 9.79
CA ASN A 242 -3.02 12.44 10.95
C ASN A 242 -3.40 10.96 10.82
N PRO A 243 -3.06 10.08 11.80
CA PRO A 243 -3.34 8.63 11.71
C PRO A 243 -4.83 8.28 11.70
N GLU A 244 -5.72 9.13 12.24
CA GLU A 244 -7.16 8.89 12.22
C GLU A 244 -7.78 9.25 10.87
N THR A 245 -7.44 10.43 10.34
CA THR A 245 -8.09 11.00 9.16
C THR A 245 -7.30 10.81 7.87
N GLY A 246 -5.99 10.53 7.95
CA GLY A 246 -5.08 10.53 6.80
C GLY A 246 -4.77 11.93 6.25
N GLY A 247 -5.36 12.99 6.82
CA GLY A 247 -5.16 14.36 6.39
C GLY A 247 -3.78 14.93 6.78
N LEU A 248 -3.32 15.94 6.04
CA LEU A 248 -2.17 16.74 6.47
C LEU A 248 -2.59 17.64 7.65
N PRO A 249 -1.65 17.99 8.55
CA PRO A 249 -1.89 19.02 9.55
C PRO A 249 -2.30 20.34 8.88
N ASP A 250 -3.19 21.08 9.52
CA ASP A 250 -3.50 22.44 9.06
C ASP A 250 -2.22 23.26 8.94
N ALA A 251 -2.08 24.00 7.85
CA ALA A 251 -0.97 24.94 7.68
C ALA A 251 -1.05 25.99 8.80
N ARG A 252 -0.06 25.97 9.70
CA ARG A 252 0.09 27.01 10.73
C ARG A 252 0.66 28.27 10.17
#